data_ba121159de9bf3cf844a60785ec470ff
#
_entry.id   ba121159de9bf3cf844a60785ec470ff
#
_cell.length_a   1.000
_cell.length_b   1.000
_cell.length_c   1.000
_cell.angle_alpha   90.00
_cell.angle_beta   90.00
_cell.angle_gamma   90.00
#
_symmetry.space_group_name_H-M   'P 1'
#
loop_
_entity.id
_entity.type
_entity.pdbx_description
1 polymer ?
#
loop_
_entity_poly.entity_id
_entity_poly.type
_entity_poly.pdbx_seq_one_letter_code
_entity_poly.pdbx_strand_id
1 'polypeptide(L)'
;DDMWSNHSAIFGNTGSGKTYGVARLVQNLFTMPNYIPFNSILFIFNNTDEYDSAFSSISSYNYNFNYKMFSTDTDKGVNILKLPLWLLSVDDYANILDVTDYSQIMIIEKMLAYVSLFAKNDEESNRYKNHLIASAIVSVMYSNQVSARIRDQIFSILTDCHTPELNLDVEVPGVGYTRTFRKCFEIDSQGQFVERILITEYIKKFVDNETKWNE
;
A
#
# COMPACT_ATOMS: atom_id res chain seq x y z
N ASP A 1 36.57 19.20 -1.69
CA ASP A 1 35.97 18.19 -0.79
C ASP A 1 34.60 18.61 -0.27
N ASP A 2 34.29 19.89 -0.16
CA ASP A 2 33.01 20.36 0.42
C ASP A 2 31.79 20.20 -0.50
N MET A 3 31.97 20.00 -1.78
CA MET A 3 30.86 19.85 -2.75
C MET A 3 30.08 18.56 -2.56
N TRP A 4 30.71 17.49 -2.08
CA TRP A 4 30.09 16.17 -1.88
C TRP A 4 29.51 15.96 -0.49
N SER A 5 29.87 16.81 0.46
CA SER A 5 29.34 16.77 1.82
C SER A 5 28.12 17.66 2.05
N ASN A 6 27.80 18.54 1.09
CA ASN A 6 26.73 19.54 1.19
C ASN A 6 25.82 19.51 -0.04
N HIS A 7 24.67 20.20 0.07
CA HIS A 7 23.78 20.41 -1.07
C HIS A 7 24.42 21.37 -2.06
N SER A 8 24.46 20.97 -3.33
CA SER A 8 25.01 21.80 -4.41
C SER A 8 23.99 21.90 -5.55
N ALA A 9 23.94 23.04 -6.23
CA ALA A 9 23.09 23.26 -7.39
C ALA A 9 23.91 23.83 -8.55
N ILE A 10 23.67 23.31 -9.76
CA ILE A 10 24.33 23.75 -11.00
C ILE A 10 23.30 24.41 -11.90
N PHE A 11 23.47 25.69 -12.16
CA PHE A 11 22.58 26.47 -12.99
C PHE A 11 23.22 26.79 -14.33
N GLY A 12 22.41 26.97 -15.35
CA GLY A 12 22.84 27.39 -16.68
C GLY A 12 21.71 27.24 -17.71
N ASN A 13 21.82 27.93 -18.83
CA ASN A 13 20.87 27.85 -19.90
C ASN A 13 20.94 26.52 -20.66
N THR A 14 19.92 26.21 -21.44
CA THR A 14 19.94 25.04 -22.35
C THR A 14 21.15 25.12 -23.27
N GLY A 15 21.88 24.02 -23.43
CA GLY A 15 23.10 24.00 -24.25
C GLY A 15 24.37 24.50 -23.59
N SER A 16 24.32 24.97 -22.31
CA SER A 16 25.51 25.43 -21.57
C SER A 16 26.47 24.35 -21.09
N GLY A 17 26.14 23.07 -21.35
CA GLY A 17 26.98 21.96 -20.94
C GLY A 17 26.78 21.48 -19.49
N LYS A 18 25.69 21.84 -18.81
CA LYS A 18 25.39 21.41 -17.42
C LYS A 18 25.49 19.89 -17.26
N THR A 19 24.79 19.16 -18.09
CA THR A 19 24.74 17.68 -18.06
C THR A 19 26.12 17.06 -18.25
N TYR A 20 26.89 17.56 -19.23
CA TYR A 20 28.27 17.13 -19.46
C TYR A 20 29.19 17.50 -18.30
N GLY A 21 29.02 18.68 -17.71
CA GLY A 21 29.78 19.08 -16.54
C GLY A 21 29.54 18.17 -15.33
N VAL A 22 28.27 17.85 -15.03
CA VAL A 22 27.90 16.92 -13.98
C VAL A 22 28.44 15.49 -14.27
N ALA A 23 28.24 15.00 -15.50
CA ALA A 23 28.74 13.71 -15.90
C ALA A 23 30.25 13.60 -15.72
N ARG A 24 31.01 14.65 -16.12
CA ARG A 24 32.46 14.70 -15.99
C ARG A 24 32.93 14.76 -14.52
N LEU A 25 32.22 15.51 -13.68
CA LEU A 25 32.50 15.54 -12.24
C LEU A 25 32.35 14.15 -11.60
N VAL A 26 31.25 13.46 -11.92
CA VAL A 26 31.01 12.11 -11.41
C VAL A 26 32.05 11.13 -11.96
N GLN A 27 32.34 11.17 -13.28
CA GLN A 27 33.38 10.32 -13.88
C GLN A 27 34.75 10.53 -13.20
N ASN A 28 35.14 11.78 -12.95
CA ASN A 28 36.41 12.08 -12.27
C ASN A 28 36.46 11.49 -10.86
N LEU A 29 35.33 11.51 -10.12
CA LEU A 29 35.27 10.90 -8.79
C LEU A 29 35.63 9.41 -8.80
N PHE A 30 35.21 8.67 -9.84
CA PHE A 30 35.46 7.25 -9.96
C PHE A 30 36.76 6.89 -10.71
N THR A 31 37.36 7.84 -11.43
CA THR A 31 38.57 7.60 -12.24
C THR A 31 39.85 8.17 -11.64
N MET A 32 39.78 8.94 -10.56
CA MET A 32 40.96 9.51 -9.89
C MET A 32 41.83 8.42 -9.27
N PRO A 33 43.13 8.33 -9.60
CA PRO A 33 43.98 7.21 -9.21
C PRO A 33 44.20 7.02 -7.72
N ASN A 34 44.05 8.06 -6.91
CA ASN A 34 44.32 8.06 -5.48
C ASN A 34 43.10 8.37 -4.61
N TYR A 35 41.92 8.39 -5.20
CA TYR A 35 40.68 8.70 -4.51
C TYR A 35 39.62 7.63 -4.86
N ILE A 36 39.45 6.68 -3.97
CA ILE A 36 38.41 5.65 -4.13
C ILE A 36 37.34 5.97 -3.10
N PRO A 37 36.11 6.34 -3.51
CA PRO A 37 35.00 6.49 -2.59
C PRO A 37 34.64 5.12 -2.02
N PHE A 38 34.95 4.91 -0.75
CA PHE A 38 34.71 3.65 -0.04
C PHE A 38 33.29 3.63 0.53
N ASN A 39 32.58 2.51 0.40
CA ASN A 39 31.22 2.34 0.91
C ASN A 39 30.25 3.47 0.53
N SER A 40 30.39 3.99 -0.68
CA SER A 40 29.54 5.07 -1.19
C SER A 40 28.54 4.53 -2.19
N ILE A 41 27.30 5.02 -2.11
CA ILE A 41 26.26 4.76 -3.09
C ILE A 41 25.87 6.11 -3.71
N LEU A 42 25.91 6.18 -5.04
CA LEU A 42 25.47 7.34 -5.80
C LEU A 42 24.17 7.00 -6.53
N PHE A 43 23.11 7.71 -6.23
CA PHE A 43 21.84 7.64 -6.96
C PHE A 43 21.77 8.79 -7.95
N ILE A 44 21.51 8.48 -9.22
CA ILE A 44 21.33 9.46 -10.29
C ILE A 44 19.92 9.32 -10.83
N PHE A 45 19.09 10.33 -10.57
CA PHE A 45 17.74 10.44 -11.14
C PHE A 45 17.85 11.17 -12.47
N ASN A 46 17.70 10.41 -13.56
CA ASN A 46 17.87 10.89 -14.92
C ASN A 46 16.52 10.98 -15.63
N ASN A 47 16.13 12.18 -15.96
CA ASN A 47 14.85 12.46 -16.63
C ASN A 47 14.94 12.50 -18.18
N THR A 48 16.17 12.59 -18.72
CA THR A 48 16.41 12.90 -20.14
C THR A 48 17.26 11.86 -20.87
N ASP A 49 17.59 10.75 -20.23
CA ASP A 49 18.47 9.68 -20.74
C ASP A 49 19.91 10.12 -21.14
N GLU A 50 20.29 11.35 -20.83
CA GLU A 50 21.59 11.91 -21.25
C GLU A 50 22.79 11.31 -20.52
N TYR A 51 22.59 10.68 -19.34
CA TYR A 51 23.67 10.15 -18.51
C TYR A 51 24.03 8.68 -18.81
N ASP A 52 23.21 7.96 -19.56
CA ASP A 52 23.40 6.52 -19.77
C ASP A 52 24.73 6.18 -20.43
N SER A 53 25.06 6.89 -21.50
CA SER A 53 26.32 6.71 -22.22
C SER A 53 27.54 7.15 -21.40
N ALA A 54 27.36 8.10 -20.49
CA ALA A 54 28.45 8.62 -19.67
C ALA A 54 28.84 7.65 -18.54
N PHE A 55 27.89 6.89 -18.01
CA PHE A 55 28.14 6.04 -16.82
C PHE A 55 28.20 4.56 -17.10
N SER A 56 27.66 4.07 -18.21
CA SER A 56 27.68 2.64 -18.57
C SER A 56 29.11 2.04 -18.64
N SER A 57 30.09 2.85 -18.96
CA SER A 57 31.50 2.44 -19.05
C SER A 57 32.29 2.55 -17.73
N ILE A 58 31.72 3.10 -16.65
CA ILE A 58 32.47 3.32 -15.39
C ILE A 58 33.00 2.00 -14.81
N SER A 59 32.23 0.94 -14.84
CA SER A 59 32.63 -0.38 -14.36
C SER A 59 33.81 -0.98 -15.13
N SER A 60 34.03 -0.56 -16.38
CA SER A 60 35.19 -0.99 -17.18
C SER A 60 36.46 -0.23 -16.80
N TYR A 61 36.38 0.96 -16.28
CA TYR A 61 37.53 1.73 -15.80
C TYR A 61 37.93 1.36 -14.35
N ASN A 62 36.98 0.92 -13.54
CA ASN A 62 37.24 0.52 -12.18
C ASN A 62 36.33 -0.63 -11.75
N TYR A 63 36.89 -1.84 -11.66
CA TYR A 63 36.18 -3.07 -11.29
C TYR A 63 35.61 -3.07 -9.85
N ASN A 64 35.98 -2.09 -9.01
CA ASN A 64 35.45 -1.96 -7.66
C ASN A 64 34.05 -1.29 -7.63
N PHE A 65 33.57 -0.79 -8.77
CA PHE A 65 32.27 -0.14 -8.86
C PHE A 65 31.30 -0.96 -9.67
N ASN A 66 30.08 -1.07 -9.15
CA ASN A 66 28.98 -1.74 -9.81
C ASN A 66 27.98 -0.68 -10.28
N TYR A 67 27.81 -0.55 -11.59
CA TYR A 67 26.81 0.29 -12.20
C TYR A 67 25.54 -0.50 -12.45
N LYS A 68 24.41 0.00 -11.98
CA LYS A 68 23.07 -0.56 -12.28
C LYS A 68 22.18 0.54 -12.81
N MET A 69 21.61 0.29 -13.96
CA MET A 69 20.63 1.14 -14.59
C MET A 69 19.23 0.55 -14.39
N PHE A 70 18.28 1.40 -14.01
CA PHE A 70 16.87 1.07 -13.95
C PHE A 70 16.09 2.02 -14.83
N SER A 71 15.08 1.55 -15.52
CA SER A 71 14.19 2.35 -16.36
C SER A 71 12.73 2.09 -16.03
N THR A 72 11.90 3.10 -16.14
CA THR A 72 10.43 2.95 -16.16
C THR A 72 9.92 2.53 -17.54
N ASP A 73 10.74 2.67 -18.57
CA ASP A 73 10.44 2.28 -19.94
C ASP A 73 10.73 0.79 -20.13
N THR A 74 9.69 0.01 -20.44
CA THR A 74 9.77 -1.43 -20.64
C THR A 74 10.50 -1.84 -21.91
N ASP A 75 10.63 -0.94 -22.88
CA ASP A 75 11.20 -1.24 -24.20
C ASP A 75 12.73 -1.11 -24.24
N LYS A 76 13.32 -0.50 -23.21
CA LYS A 76 14.78 -0.28 -23.17
C LYS A 76 15.64 -1.50 -22.86
N GLY A 77 15.05 -2.66 -22.54
CA GLY A 77 15.81 -3.90 -22.30
C GLY A 77 16.76 -3.87 -21.09
N VAL A 78 16.64 -2.85 -20.21
CA VAL A 78 17.38 -2.72 -18.95
C VAL A 78 16.53 -3.19 -17.76
N ASN A 79 17.07 -3.14 -16.55
CA ASN A 79 16.29 -3.47 -15.36
C ASN A 79 15.09 -2.53 -15.23
N ILE A 80 13.89 -3.09 -15.16
CA ILE A 80 12.67 -2.30 -14.98
C ILE A 80 12.59 -1.85 -13.52
N LEU A 81 12.39 -0.55 -13.32
CA LEU A 81 12.12 0.01 -11.99
C LEU A 81 10.68 -0.35 -11.58
N LYS A 82 10.57 -1.26 -10.63
CA LYS A 82 9.28 -1.65 -10.02
C LYS A 82 9.17 -1.02 -8.65
N LEU A 83 8.24 -0.11 -8.51
CA LEU A 83 7.91 0.46 -7.21
C LEU A 83 6.81 -0.38 -6.56
N PRO A 84 7.02 -0.90 -5.35
CA PRO A 84 5.97 -1.62 -4.64
C PRO A 84 4.87 -0.62 -4.22
N LEU A 85 3.61 -1.02 -4.38
CA LEU A 85 2.46 -0.16 -4.09
C LEU A 85 2.44 0.36 -2.65
N TRP A 86 2.93 -0.42 -1.69
CA TRP A 86 2.98 0.00 -0.28
C TRP A 86 3.97 1.14 0.02
N LEU A 87 4.86 1.47 -0.93
CA LEU A 87 5.80 2.58 -0.80
C LEU A 87 5.17 3.93 -1.23
N LEU A 88 4.05 3.87 -1.96
CA LEU A 88 3.41 5.06 -2.50
C LEU A 88 2.66 5.82 -1.40
N SER A 89 2.80 7.15 -1.42
CA SER A 89 2.09 8.08 -0.56
C SER A 89 0.66 8.37 -1.08
N VAL A 90 -0.13 9.07 -0.29
CA VAL A 90 -1.46 9.57 -0.70
C VAL A 90 -1.35 10.44 -1.96
N ASP A 91 -0.34 11.31 -2.02
CA ASP A 91 -0.11 12.21 -3.16
C ASP A 91 0.28 11.43 -4.42
N ASP A 92 1.08 10.35 -4.27
CA ASP A 92 1.44 9.49 -5.40
C ASP A 92 0.20 8.81 -5.98
N TYR A 93 -0.69 8.29 -5.12
CA TYR A 93 -1.95 7.71 -5.56
C TYR A 93 -2.88 8.75 -6.19
N ALA A 94 -2.98 9.94 -5.61
CA ALA A 94 -3.77 11.02 -6.18
C ALA A 94 -3.28 11.39 -7.60
N ASN A 95 -1.97 11.47 -7.79
CA ASN A 95 -1.37 11.74 -9.09
C ASN A 95 -1.61 10.59 -10.10
N ILE A 96 -1.48 9.32 -9.69
CA ILE A 96 -1.72 8.16 -10.56
C ILE A 96 -3.19 8.10 -11.01
N LEU A 97 -4.12 8.47 -10.12
CA LEU A 97 -5.56 8.44 -10.37
C LEU A 97 -6.10 9.75 -10.97
N ASP A 98 -5.23 10.74 -11.21
CA ASP A 98 -5.58 12.09 -11.69
C ASP A 98 -6.65 12.77 -10.81
N VAL A 99 -6.49 12.63 -9.50
CA VAL A 99 -7.42 13.15 -8.50
C VAL A 99 -6.92 14.50 -8.00
N THR A 100 -7.77 15.52 -8.13
CA THR A 100 -7.49 16.89 -7.66
C THR A 100 -8.49 17.37 -6.59
N ASP A 101 -9.60 16.69 -6.42
CA ASP A 101 -10.63 17.05 -5.45
C ASP A 101 -10.24 16.56 -4.06
N TYR A 102 -10.29 17.48 -3.08
CA TYR A 102 -9.94 17.19 -1.69
C TYR A 102 -10.78 16.07 -1.07
N SER A 103 -12.07 15.98 -1.40
CA SER A 103 -12.95 14.93 -0.90
C SER A 103 -12.52 13.53 -1.37
N GLN A 104 -12.01 13.43 -2.59
CA GLN A 104 -11.49 12.18 -3.15
C GLN A 104 -10.12 11.83 -2.55
N ILE A 105 -9.27 12.83 -2.29
CA ILE A 105 -7.96 12.61 -1.61
C ILE A 105 -8.20 12.05 -0.21
N MET A 106 -9.17 12.56 0.55
CA MET A 106 -9.54 12.01 1.86
C MET A 106 -10.00 10.54 1.79
N ILE A 107 -10.66 10.15 0.70
CA ILE A 107 -11.06 8.74 0.50
C ILE A 107 -9.81 7.87 0.30
N ILE A 108 -8.85 8.32 -0.53
CA ILE A 108 -7.57 7.61 -0.76
C ILE A 108 -6.84 7.43 0.57
N GLU A 109 -6.72 8.49 1.37
CA GLU A 109 -6.07 8.45 2.67
C GLU A 109 -6.72 7.42 3.61
N LYS A 110 -8.05 7.43 3.73
CA LYS A 110 -8.79 6.46 4.54
C LYS A 110 -8.60 5.02 4.02
N MET A 111 -8.62 4.82 2.72
CA MET A 111 -8.41 3.48 2.13
C MET A 111 -7.00 2.96 2.40
N LEU A 112 -5.98 3.80 2.29
CA LEU A 112 -4.60 3.42 2.63
C LEU A 112 -4.44 3.10 4.12
N ALA A 113 -5.10 3.84 5.00
CA ALA A 113 -5.13 3.55 6.43
C ALA A 113 -5.76 2.18 6.71
N TYR A 114 -6.87 1.84 6.06
CA TYR A 114 -7.51 0.53 6.19
C TYR A 114 -6.62 -0.59 5.65
N VAL A 115 -6.02 -0.43 4.47
CA VAL A 115 -5.08 -1.42 3.91
C VAL A 115 -3.91 -1.66 4.86
N SER A 116 -3.35 -0.59 5.43
CA SER A 116 -2.26 -0.69 6.41
C SER A 116 -2.69 -1.42 7.68
N LEU A 117 -3.91 -1.17 8.18
CA LEU A 117 -4.47 -1.88 9.32
C LEU A 117 -4.65 -3.37 9.01
N PHE A 118 -5.26 -3.70 7.86
CA PHE A 118 -5.53 -5.08 7.49
C PHE A 118 -4.26 -5.89 7.17
N ALA A 119 -3.15 -5.24 6.82
CA ALA A 119 -1.86 -5.89 6.63
C ALA A 119 -1.19 -6.35 7.95
N LYS A 120 -1.55 -5.75 9.09
CA LYS A 120 -1.01 -6.13 10.41
C LYS A 120 -1.73 -7.36 10.96
N ASN A 121 -1.06 -8.16 11.80
CA ASN A 121 -1.62 -9.38 12.40
C ASN A 121 -1.37 -9.48 13.90
N ASP A 122 -1.25 -8.34 14.58
CA ASP A 122 -1.17 -8.27 16.03
C ASP A 122 -2.58 -8.21 16.67
N GLU A 123 -2.65 -8.47 17.97
CA GLU A 123 -3.90 -8.57 18.73
C GLU A 123 -4.68 -7.24 18.72
N GLU A 124 -3.98 -6.12 18.89
CA GLU A 124 -4.59 -4.81 18.88
C GLU A 124 -5.19 -4.49 17.51
N SER A 125 -4.45 -4.73 16.42
CA SER A 125 -4.95 -4.55 15.06
C SER A 125 -6.15 -5.45 14.77
N ASN A 126 -6.16 -6.70 15.27
CA ASN A 126 -7.32 -7.60 15.09
C ASN A 126 -8.56 -7.09 15.82
N ARG A 127 -8.41 -6.47 16.99
CA ARG A 127 -9.52 -5.82 17.70
C ARG A 127 -10.12 -4.69 16.86
N TYR A 128 -9.29 -3.83 16.26
CA TYR A 128 -9.77 -2.75 15.36
C TYR A 128 -10.44 -3.31 14.11
N LYS A 129 -9.85 -4.33 13.48
CA LYS A 129 -10.47 -5.02 12.33
C LYS A 129 -11.84 -5.59 12.68
N ASN A 130 -11.94 -6.29 13.80
CA ASN A 130 -13.20 -6.86 14.27
C ASN A 130 -14.28 -5.79 14.44
N HIS A 131 -13.92 -4.65 15.04
CA HIS A 131 -14.85 -3.52 15.18
C HIS A 131 -15.32 -2.97 13.84
N LEU A 132 -14.41 -2.74 12.89
CA LEU A 132 -14.73 -2.22 11.56
C LEU A 132 -15.63 -3.19 10.78
N ILE A 133 -15.26 -4.47 10.76
CA ILE A 133 -16.03 -5.52 10.07
C ILE A 133 -17.42 -5.64 10.70
N ALA A 134 -17.49 -5.73 12.04
CA ALA A 134 -18.76 -5.82 12.76
C ALA A 134 -19.66 -4.61 12.48
N SER A 135 -19.11 -3.40 12.51
CA SER A 135 -19.85 -2.17 12.21
C SER A 135 -20.38 -2.13 10.79
N ALA A 136 -19.58 -2.59 9.82
CA ALA A 136 -20.01 -2.71 8.42
C ALA A 136 -21.15 -3.74 8.28
N ILE A 137 -21.03 -4.91 8.93
CA ILE A 137 -22.07 -5.94 8.92
C ILE A 137 -23.36 -5.41 9.56
N VAL A 138 -23.28 -4.72 10.69
CA VAL A 138 -24.44 -4.10 11.34
C VAL A 138 -25.11 -3.11 10.38
N SER A 139 -24.36 -2.26 9.71
CA SER A 139 -24.89 -1.30 8.74
C SER A 139 -25.64 -2.01 7.60
N VAL A 140 -25.08 -3.11 7.07
CA VAL A 140 -25.71 -3.93 6.02
C VAL A 140 -26.97 -4.62 6.53
N MET A 141 -26.95 -5.17 7.77
CA MET A 141 -28.09 -5.86 8.39
C MET A 141 -29.31 -4.94 8.60
N TYR A 142 -29.08 -3.65 8.82
CA TYR A 142 -30.15 -2.64 9.00
C TYR A 142 -30.49 -1.90 7.69
N SER A 143 -29.90 -2.28 6.57
CA SER A 143 -30.28 -1.74 5.25
C SER A 143 -31.66 -2.24 4.82
N ASN A 144 -32.38 -1.43 4.05
CA ASN A 144 -33.68 -1.78 3.51
C ASN A 144 -33.59 -2.72 2.29
N GLN A 145 -32.75 -3.78 2.38
CA GLN A 145 -32.55 -4.73 1.32
C GLN A 145 -33.15 -6.10 1.67
N VAL A 146 -33.34 -6.93 0.66
CA VAL A 146 -33.79 -8.32 0.86
C VAL A 146 -32.68 -9.16 1.49
N SER A 147 -33.05 -10.13 2.34
CA SER A 147 -32.10 -10.93 3.14
C SER A 147 -31.05 -11.64 2.28
N ALA A 148 -31.40 -12.11 1.08
CA ALA A 148 -30.44 -12.73 0.18
C ALA A 148 -29.31 -11.76 -0.21
N ARG A 149 -29.65 -10.52 -0.54
CA ARG A 149 -28.65 -9.49 -0.90
C ARG A 149 -27.82 -9.07 0.30
N ILE A 150 -28.43 -8.95 1.49
CA ILE A 150 -27.73 -8.69 2.76
C ILE A 150 -26.71 -9.80 3.02
N ARG A 151 -27.13 -11.08 2.90
CA ARG A 151 -26.24 -12.23 3.07
C ARG A 151 -25.04 -12.17 2.11
N ASP A 152 -25.30 -11.92 0.85
CA ASP A 152 -24.24 -11.93 -0.18
C ASP A 152 -23.24 -10.80 0.05
N GLN A 153 -23.69 -9.62 0.50
CA GLN A 153 -22.81 -8.51 0.89
C GLN A 153 -21.98 -8.86 2.13
N ILE A 154 -22.58 -9.47 3.16
CA ILE A 154 -21.85 -9.89 4.37
C ILE A 154 -20.82 -10.95 4.04
N PHE A 155 -21.16 -11.89 3.16
CA PHE A 155 -20.22 -12.93 2.73
C PHE A 155 -19.06 -12.36 1.94
N SER A 156 -19.29 -11.37 1.08
CA SER A 156 -18.20 -10.64 0.40
C SER A 156 -17.29 -9.95 1.42
N ILE A 157 -17.85 -9.20 2.37
CA ILE A 157 -17.06 -8.53 3.42
C ILE A 157 -16.19 -9.54 4.18
N LEU A 158 -16.78 -10.65 4.64
CA LEU A 158 -16.07 -11.65 5.44
C LEU A 158 -15.13 -12.55 4.62
N THR A 159 -15.27 -12.59 3.30
CA THR A 159 -14.31 -13.27 2.42
C THR A 159 -13.06 -12.42 2.21
N ASP A 160 -13.24 -11.13 2.00
CA ASP A 160 -12.15 -10.21 1.68
C ASP A 160 -11.48 -9.64 2.95
N CYS A 161 -12.29 -9.41 4.01
CA CYS A 161 -11.86 -8.81 5.27
C CYS A 161 -12.27 -9.70 6.44
N HIS A 162 -11.41 -10.62 6.87
CA HIS A 162 -11.69 -11.52 7.98
C HIS A 162 -10.58 -11.49 9.04
N THR A 163 -10.92 -11.94 10.23
CA THR A 163 -9.99 -12.16 11.33
C THR A 163 -10.12 -13.60 11.83
N PRO A 164 -9.19 -14.10 12.68
CA PRO A 164 -9.37 -15.41 13.29
C PRO A 164 -10.67 -15.54 14.10
N GLU A 165 -11.15 -14.46 14.69
CA GLU A 165 -12.34 -14.43 15.56
C GLU A 165 -13.62 -14.12 14.79
N LEU A 166 -13.55 -13.40 13.69
CA LEU A 166 -14.70 -12.98 12.88
C LEU A 166 -14.51 -13.38 11.43
N ASN A 167 -14.99 -14.56 11.09
CA ASN A 167 -14.96 -15.14 9.75
C ASN A 167 -16.19 -16.04 9.53
N LEU A 168 -16.39 -16.52 8.32
CA LEU A 168 -17.56 -17.35 7.97
C LEU A 168 -17.55 -18.76 8.56
N ASP A 169 -16.37 -19.26 8.91
CA ASP A 169 -16.19 -20.67 9.33
C ASP A 169 -16.07 -20.82 10.86
N VAL A 170 -16.14 -19.70 11.59
CA VAL A 170 -16.12 -19.72 13.05
C VAL A 170 -17.40 -20.36 13.60
N GLU A 171 -17.27 -21.08 14.70
CA GLU A 171 -18.39 -21.68 15.40
C GLU A 171 -19.04 -20.68 16.37
N VAL A 172 -20.34 -20.45 16.19
CA VAL A 172 -21.14 -19.56 17.01
C VAL A 172 -22.05 -20.40 17.92
N PRO A 173 -21.93 -20.27 19.26
CA PRO A 173 -22.76 -20.98 20.19
C PRO A 173 -24.17 -20.37 20.24
N GLY A 174 -25.18 -21.21 19.95
CA GLY A 174 -26.60 -20.91 20.18
C GLY A 174 -27.12 -21.57 21.46
N VAL A 175 -28.40 -21.50 21.70
CA VAL A 175 -29.04 -22.12 22.88
C VAL A 175 -29.18 -23.63 22.64
N GLY A 176 -28.27 -24.40 23.22
CA GLY A 176 -28.30 -25.87 23.12
C GLY A 176 -27.71 -26.45 21.82
N TYR A 177 -27.09 -25.63 20.97
CA TYR A 177 -26.42 -26.06 19.74
C TYR A 177 -25.29 -25.14 19.38
N THR A 178 -24.42 -25.59 18.48
CA THR A 178 -23.35 -24.75 17.88
C THR A 178 -23.52 -24.79 16.35
N ARG A 179 -23.37 -23.65 15.70
CA ARG A 179 -23.43 -23.54 14.24
C ARG A 179 -22.23 -22.76 13.69
N THR A 180 -21.82 -23.12 12.51
CA THR A 180 -20.87 -22.29 11.74
C THR A 180 -21.54 -20.97 11.39
N PHE A 181 -20.83 -19.85 11.52
CA PHE A 181 -21.38 -18.51 11.27
C PHE A 181 -22.03 -18.36 9.89
N ARG A 182 -21.43 -18.99 8.87
CA ARG A 182 -22.01 -19.10 7.52
C ARG A 182 -23.45 -19.66 7.54
N LYS A 183 -23.72 -20.68 8.32
CA LYS A 183 -25.06 -21.32 8.40
C LYS A 183 -26.10 -20.49 9.15
N CYS A 184 -25.66 -19.51 9.95
CA CYS A 184 -26.59 -18.61 10.62
C CYS A 184 -27.36 -17.72 9.63
N PHE A 185 -26.84 -17.52 8.42
CA PHE A 185 -27.47 -16.73 7.35
C PHE A 185 -28.41 -17.54 6.45
N GLU A 186 -28.92 -18.69 6.92
CA GLU A 186 -29.98 -19.41 6.24
C GLU A 186 -31.27 -18.57 6.22
N ILE A 187 -31.99 -18.62 5.09
CA ILE A 187 -33.17 -17.81 4.84
C ILE A 187 -34.38 -18.75 4.83
N ASP A 188 -35.41 -18.40 5.57
CA ASP A 188 -36.68 -19.14 5.63
C ASP A 188 -37.56 -18.93 4.38
N SER A 189 -38.71 -19.59 4.37
CA SER A 189 -39.70 -19.48 3.29
C SER A 189 -40.35 -18.10 3.19
N GLN A 190 -40.22 -17.26 4.23
CA GLN A 190 -40.73 -15.88 4.26
C GLN A 190 -39.64 -14.86 3.85
N GLY A 191 -38.45 -15.31 3.50
CA GLY A 191 -37.33 -14.46 3.09
C GLY A 191 -36.63 -13.78 4.27
N GLN A 192 -36.73 -14.33 5.51
CA GLN A 192 -36.08 -13.80 6.69
C GLN A 192 -34.92 -14.71 7.14
N PHE A 193 -33.94 -14.14 7.81
CA PHE A 193 -32.87 -14.95 8.43
C PHE A 193 -33.43 -15.76 9.60
N VAL A 194 -33.25 -17.08 9.54
CA VAL A 194 -33.67 -18.00 10.62
C VAL A 194 -33.02 -17.64 11.95
N GLU A 195 -31.73 -17.27 11.95
CA GLU A 195 -30.93 -17.02 13.14
C GLU A 195 -30.58 -15.52 13.30
N ARG A 196 -31.49 -14.63 12.92
CA ARG A 196 -31.22 -13.16 12.96
C ARG A 196 -30.76 -12.65 14.32
N ILE A 197 -31.32 -13.18 15.40
CA ILE A 197 -30.95 -12.80 16.77
C ILE A 197 -29.54 -13.25 17.07
N LEU A 198 -29.20 -14.50 16.78
CA LEU A 198 -27.86 -15.06 17.01
C LEU A 198 -26.78 -14.30 16.23
N ILE A 199 -27.05 -13.96 14.95
CA ILE A 199 -26.14 -13.14 14.13
C ILE A 199 -25.92 -11.80 14.83
N THR A 200 -26.99 -11.11 15.24
CA THR A 200 -26.91 -9.79 15.84
C THR A 200 -26.16 -9.81 17.17
N GLU A 201 -26.42 -10.78 18.03
CA GLU A 201 -25.75 -10.92 19.32
C GLU A 201 -24.27 -11.25 19.17
N TYR A 202 -23.94 -12.12 18.21
CA TYR A 202 -22.54 -12.48 17.94
C TYR A 202 -21.74 -11.27 17.43
N ILE A 203 -22.28 -10.53 16.46
CA ILE A 203 -21.60 -9.37 15.89
C ILE A 203 -21.44 -8.24 16.91
N LYS A 204 -22.45 -8.01 17.76
CA LYS A 204 -22.39 -6.97 18.78
C LYS A 204 -21.24 -7.12 19.77
N LYS A 205 -20.72 -8.33 19.96
CA LYS A 205 -19.55 -8.56 20.83
C LYS A 205 -18.28 -7.87 20.32
N PHE A 206 -18.21 -7.61 19.03
CA PHE A 206 -17.06 -6.98 18.38
C PHE A 206 -17.24 -5.47 18.16
N VAL A 207 -18.47 -4.95 18.33
CA VAL A 207 -18.71 -3.51 18.23
C VAL A 207 -18.33 -2.88 19.57
N ASP A 208 -17.17 -2.24 19.60
CA ASP A 208 -16.68 -1.53 20.78
C ASP A 208 -17.28 -0.10 20.81
N ASN A 209 -18.20 0.14 21.73
CA ASN A 209 -18.86 1.43 21.91
C ASN A 209 -18.11 2.35 22.90
N GLU A 210 -17.12 1.83 23.64
CA GLU A 210 -16.42 2.57 24.70
C GLU A 210 -15.11 3.19 24.18
N THR A 211 -14.51 2.60 23.17
CA THR A 211 -13.28 3.14 22.57
C THR A 211 -13.68 4.32 21.68
N LYS A 212 -13.31 5.54 22.09
CA LYS A 212 -13.30 6.68 21.16
C LYS A 212 -12.16 6.41 20.17
N TRP A 213 -12.52 5.92 19.01
CA TRP A 213 -11.62 5.79 17.88
C TRP A 213 -11.27 7.21 17.45
N ASN A 214 -10.20 7.76 18.00
CA ASN A 214 -9.67 9.00 17.51
C ASN A 214 -9.14 8.73 16.11
N GLU A 215 -9.69 9.48 15.21
CA GLU A 215 -9.43 9.57 13.78
C GLU A 215 -7.95 9.74 13.44
#